data_983838ea21e48cb368580685ff2e4272
#
_entry.id   983838ea21e48cb368580685ff2e4272
#
_cell.length_a   1.000
_cell.length_b   1.000
_cell.length_c   1.000
_cell.angle_alpha   90.00
_cell.angle_beta   90.00
_cell.angle_gamma   90.00
#
_symmetry.space_group_name_H-M   'P 1'
#
loop_
_entity.id
_entity.type
_entity.pdbx_description
1 polymer ?
#
loop_
_entity_poly.entity_id
_entity_poly.type
_entity_poly.pdbx_seq_one_letter_code
_entity_poly.pdbx_strand_id
1 'polypeptide(L)'
;SATSPDAAPRKTRLLPLGLLLPLLAVAGLEFGVRSGLVPANLMPAPSEIASTLAWLAQNGLAGHLASSCLRVAAGFAIGASLALVLGAAVALNPRTERLLDPSFQALRAIPSLAWVPLLLLWFGIDETPKLILIAIGAFFPVYMGVVSGIRGVDRKLLEVGQLYRLSPLA
;
A
#
# COMPACT_ATOMS: atom_id res chain seq x y z
N SER A 1 30.84 -2.36 55.11
CA SER A 1 29.89 -2.09 54.01
C SER A 1 30.39 -2.75 52.72
N ALA A 2 29.87 -3.95 52.44
CA ALA A 2 30.16 -4.69 51.22
C ALA A 2 29.11 -4.35 50.17
N THR A 3 29.56 -3.71 49.07
CA THR A 3 28.78 -3.47 47.90
C THR A 3 28.65 -4.76 47.09
N SER A 4 27.44 -5.27 46.97
CA SER A 4 27.12 -6.41 46.11
C SER A 4 27.33 -6.05 44.61
N PRO A 5 27.97 -6.91 43.80
CA PRO A 5 28.09 -6.68 42.38
C PRO A 5 26.75 -6.87 41.71
N ASP A 6 26.42 -5.88 40.93
CA ASP A 6 25.26 -5.72 40.05
C ASP A 6 25.10 -6.94 39.13
N ALA A 7 24.05 -7.72 39.37
CA ALA A 7 23.71 -8.85 38.52
C ALA A 7 23.09 -8.32 37.21
N ALA A 8 23.89 -8.23 36.16
CA ALA A 8 23.45 -7.93 34.82
C ALA A 8 22.29 -8.87 34.44
N PRO A 9 21.17 -8.34 33.86
CA PRO A 9 20.03 -9.15 33.45
C PRO A 9 20.50 -10.13 32.37
N ARG A 10 20.43 -11.42 32.65
CA ARG A 10 20.59 -12.48 31.65
C ARG A 10 19.53 -12.25 30.58
N LYS A 11 19.95 -11.76 29.41
CA LYS A 11 19.16 -11.81 28.21
C LYS A 11 18.91 -13.28 27.87
N THR A 12 17.88 -13.86 28.45
CA THR A 12 17.31 -15.10 27.93
C THR A 12 16.97 -14.84 26.47
N ARG A 13 17.72 -15.45 25.57
CA ARG A 13 17.35 -15.58 24.16
C ARG A 13 16.11 -16.46 24.15
N LEU A 14 14.96 -15.84 24.39
CA LEU A 14 13.70 -16.40 23.99
C LEU A 14 13.79 -16.47 22.47
N LEU A 15 14.16 -17.64 21.95
CA LEU A 15 13.81 -17.98 20.58
C LEU A 15 12.37 -17.53 20.45
N PRO A 16 12.07 -16.66 19.49
CA PRO A 16 10.80 -15.94 19.53
C PRO A 16 9.67 -16.96 19.48
N LEU A 17 8.99 -17.17 20.61
CA LEU A 17 7.73 -17.92 20.62
C LEU A 17 6.81 -17.46 19.46
N GLY A 18 7.00 -16.21 19.01
CA GLY A 18 6.31 -15.65 17.85
C GLY A 18 6.63 -16.34 16.52
N LEU A 19 7.79 -17.02 16.37
CA LEU A 19 8.10 -17.80 15.15
C LEU A 19 7.60 -19.24 15.21
N LEU A 20 7.27 -19.74 16.38
CA LEU A 20 6.82 -21.12 16.56
C LEU A 20 5.48 -21.36 15.82
N LEU A 21 4.55 -20.46 15.96
CA LEU A 21 3.22 -20.55 15.32
C LEU A 21 3.31 -20.53 13.77
N PRO A 22 4.03 -19.59 13.13
CA PRO A 22 4.25 -19.62 11.68
C PRO A 22 4.95 -20.89 11.19
N LEU A 23 5.98 -21.35 11.93
CA LEU A 23 6.70 -22.58 11.56
C LEU A 23 5.81 -23.83 11.66
N LEU A 24 5.00 -23.93 12.71
CA LEU A 24 4.02 -25.02 12.86
C LEU A 24 2.94 -24.96 11.76
N ALA A 25 2.49 -23.77 11.38
CA ALA A 25 1.54 -23.61 10.29
C ALA A 25 2.13 -24.06 8.94
N VAL A 26 3.38 -23.66 8.63
CA VAL A 26 4.09 -24.09 7.42
C VAL A 26 4.31 -25.61 7.42
N ALA A 27 4.79 -26.18 8.54
CA ALA A 27 5.01 -27.62 8.66
C ALA A 27 3.68 -28.40 8.57
N GLY A 28 2.62 -27.92 9.19
CA GLY A 28 1.28 -28.50 9.11
C GLY A 28 0.70 -28.49 7.70
N LEU A 29 0.92 -27.38 6.97
CA LEU A 29 0.50 -27.27 5.58
C LEU A 29 1.31 -28.23 4.68
N GLU A 30 2.62 -28.29 4.85
CA GLU A 30 3.48 -29.23 4.12
C GLU A 30 3.01 -30.67 4.33
N PHE A 31 2.78 -31.05 5.58
CA PHE A 31 2.27 -32.37 5.91
C PHE A 31 0.88 -32.63 5.33
N GLY A 32 -0.04 -31.64 5.45
CA GLY A 32 -1.42 -31.77 4.96
C GLY A 32 -1.49 -31.97 3.45
N VAL A 33 -0.65 -31.27 2.68
CA VAL A 33 -0.60 -31.42 1.23
C VAL A 33 0.05 -32.76 0.83
N ARG A 34 1.19 -33.12 1.45
CA ARG A 34 1.88 -34.38 1.14
C ARG A 34 1.10 -35.63 1.54
N SER A 35 0.29 -35.54 2.57
CA SER A 35 -0.59 -36.65 3.00
C SER A 35 -1.88 -36.77 2.18
N GLY A 36 -2.12 -35.82 1.26
CA GLY A 36 -3.34 -35.80 0.44
C GLY A 36 -4.59 -35.27 1.16
N LEU A 37 -4.45 -34.81 2.39
CA LEU A 37 -5.54 -34.15 3.14
C LEU A 37 -5.96 -32.83 2.51
N VAL A 38 -4.99 -32.12 1.93
CA VAL A 38 -5.23 -30.87 1.21
C VAL A 38 -4.89 -31.10 -0.26
N PRO A 39 -5.83 -30.90 -1.19
CA PRO A 39 -5.57 -31.05 -2.62
C PRO A 39 -4.51 -30.05 -3.10
N ALA A 40 -3.45 -30.53 -3.75
CA ALA A 40 -2.34 -29.70 -4.22
C ALA A 40 -2.76 -28.64 -5.26
N ASN A 41 -3.85 -28.83 -5.97
CA ASN A 41 -4.42 -27.85 -6.90
C ASN A 41 -5.08 -26.66 -6.20
N LEU A 42 -5.48 -26.79 -4.94
CA LEU A 42 -6.02 -25.69 -4.15
C LEU A 42 -4.91 -24.94 -3.39
N MET A 43 -3.92 -25.68 -2.90
CA MET A 43 -2.85 -25.12 -2.10
C MET A 43 -1.56 -25.93 -2.30
N PRO A 44 -0.55 -25.39 -3.00
CA PRO A 44 0.71 -26.09 -3.23
C PRO A 44 1.51 -26.21 -1.92
N ALA A 45 2.33 -27.26 -1.81
CA ALA A 45 3.20 -27.45 -0.66
C ALA A 45 4.21 -26.29 -0.53
N PRO A 46 4.52 -25.81 0.69
CA PRO A 46 5.53 -24.78 0.91
C PRO A 46 6.89 -25.09 0.27
N SER A 47 7.31 -26.34 0.25
CA SER A 47 8.52 -26.80 -0.44
C SER A 47 8.46 -26.59 -1.96
N GLU A 48 7.30 -26.78 -2.58
CA GLU A 48 7.08 -26.55 -4.01
C GLU A 48 7.14 -25.05 -4.33
N ILE A 49 6.56 -24.21 -3.47
CA ILE A 49 6.65 -22.75 -3.60
C ILE A 49 8.12 -22.32 -3.53
N ALA A 50 8.88 -22.84 -2.56
CA ALA A 50 10.30 -22.53 -2.41
C ALA A 50 11.12 -22.96 -3.63
N SER A 51 10.91 -24.16 -4.16
CA SER A 51 11.60 -24.66 -5.37
C SER A 51 11.23 -23.86 -6.62
N THR A 52 9.96 -23.51 -6.78
CA THR A 52 9.49 -22.66 -7.88
C THR A 52 10.11 -21.26 -7.81
N LEU A 53 10.19 -20.68 -6.61
CA LEU A 53 10.83 -19.38 -6.41
C LEU A 53 12.33 -19.45 -6.76
N ALA A 54 13.03 -20.50 -6.34
CA ALA A 54 14.44 -20.69 -6.67
C ALA A 54 14.66 -20.86 -8.18
N TRP A 55 13.79 -21.63 -8.85
CA TRP A 55 13.81 -21.76 -10.30
C TRP A 55 13.53 -20.42 -11.00
N LEU A 56 12.51 -19.69 -10.57
CA LEU A 56 12.14 -18.39 -11.14
C LEU A 56 13.24 -17.34 -10.95
N ALA A 57 13.96 -17.40 -9.81
CA ALA A 57 15.09 -16.51 -9.55
C ALA A 57 16.19 -16.64 -10.62
N GLN A 58 16.38 -17.84 -11.18
CA GLN A 58 17.33 -18.10 -12.26
C GLN A 58 16.73 -17.90 -13.66
N ASN A 59 15.40 -17.91 -13.79
CA ASN A 59 14.68 -17.93 -15.07
C ASN A 59 13.75 -16.71 -15.26
N GLY A 60 14.20 -15.51 -14.86
CA GLY A 60 13.53 -14.27 -15.27
C GLY A 60 12.77 -13.52 -14.18
N LEU A 61 12.91 -13.89 -12.91
CA LEU A 61 12.29 -13.17 -11.79
C LEU A 61 12.55 -11.66 -11.83
N ALA A 62 13.79 -11.27 -12.15
CA ALA A 62 14.18 -9.86 -12.24
C ALA A 62 13.36 -9.09 -13.30
N GLY A 63 13.10 -9.72 -14.46
CA GLY A 63 12.27 -9.14 -15.51
C GLY A 63 10.81 -8.97 -15.08
N HIS A 64 10.24 -9.97 -14.42
CA HIS A 64 8.88 -9.89 -13.87
C HIS A 64 8.75 -8.84 -12.78
N LEU A 65 9.75 -8.73 -11.89
CA LEU A 65 9.79 -7.69 -10.86
C LEU A 65 9.91 -6.31 -11.48
N ALA A 66 10.82 -6.11 -12.44
CA ALA A 66 11.00 -4.83 -13.11
C ALA A 66 9.70 -4.37 -13.80
N SER A 67 9.03 -5.25 -14.54
CA SER A 67 7.75 -4.96 -15.19
C SER A 67 6.67 -4.59 -14.17
N SER A 68 6.61 -5.31 -13.05
CA SER A 68 5.65 -5.03 -11.98
C SER A 68 5.95 -3.69 -11.29
N CYS A 69 7.21 -3.40 -10.98
CA CYS A 69 7.62 -2.13 -10.39
C CYS A 69 7.31 -0.94 -11.31
N LEU A 70 7.60 -1.06 -12.62
CA LEU A 70 7.29 -0.02 -13.60
C LEU A 70 5.78 0.24 -13.70
N ARG A 71 4.98 -0.82 -13.71
CA ARG A 71 3.52 -0.73 -13.73
C ARG A 71 2.99 -0.02 -12.49
N VAL A 72 3.47 -0.41 -11.31
CA VAL A 72 3.07 0.22 -10.05
C VAL A 72 3.50 1.68 -10.01
N ALA A 73 4.74 1.98 -10.39
CA ALA A 73 5.25 3.36 -10.43
C ALA A 73 4.46 4.24 -11.40
N ALA A 74 4.15 3.75 -12.61
CA ALA A 74 3.37 4.47 -13.60
C ALA A 74 1.92 4.71 -13.12
N GLY A 75 1.24 3.68 -12.65
CA GLY A 75 -0.13 3.81 -12.13
C GLY A 75 -0.20 4.72 -10.92
N PHE A 76 0.76 4.61 -10.00
CA PHE A 76 0.88 5.50 -8.85
C PHE A 76 1.13 6.95 -9.26
N ALA A 77 2.06 7.19 -10.18
CA ALA A 77 2.36 8.53 -10.66
C ALA A 77 1.14 9.21 -11.29
N ILE A 78 0.37 8.47 -12.11
CA ILE A 78 -0.88 8.96 -12.71
C ILE A 78 -1.90 9.30 -11.62
N GLY A 79 -2.19 8.36 -10.72
CA GLY A 79 -3.18 8.55 -9.66
C GLY A 79 -2.81 9.66 -8.70
N ALA A 80 -1.54 9.69 -8.25
CA ALA A 80 -1.03 10.71 -7.33
C ALA A 80 -1.01 12.11 -7.97
N SER A 81 -0.60 12.25 -9.23
CA SER A 81 -0.60 13.53 -9.93
C SER A 81 -2.00 14.12 -10.05
N LEU A 82 -2.97 13.31 -10.47
CA LEU A 82 -4.38 13.71 -10.53
C LEU A 82 -4.91 14.09 -9.13
N ALA A 83 -4.58 13.30 -8.12
CA ALA A 83 -4.97 13.54 -6.74
C ALA A 83 -4.39 14.85 -6.17
N LEU A 84 -3.12 15.15 -6.47
CA LEU A 84 -2.47 16.40 -6.08
C LEU A 84 -3.17 17.61 -6.69
N VAL A 85 -3.42 17.58 -8.01
CA VAL A 85 -4.07 18.69 -8.71
C VAL A 85 -5.50 18.90 -8.22
N LEU A 86 -6.30 17.83 -8.20
CA LEU A 86 -7.71 17.92 -7.81
C LEU A 86 -7.87 18.17 -6.31
N GLY A 87 -7.03 17.55 -5.48
CA GLY A 87 -7.02 17.77 -4.03
C GLY A 87 -6.65 19.21 -3.66
N ALA A 88 -5.63 19.77 -4.31
CA ALA A 88 -5.29 21.18 -4.12
C ALA A 88 -6.41 22.12 -4.62
N ALA A 89 -6.99 21.85 -5.79
CA ALA A 89 -8.12 22.64 -6.31
C ALA A 89 -9.33 22.65 -5.38
N VAL A 90 -9.67 21.49 -4.79
CA VAL A 90 -10.77 21.35 -3.83
C VAL A 90 -10.42 21.99 -2.49
N ALA A 91 -9.19 21.83 -2.01
CA ALA A 91 -8.79 22.37 -0.72
C ALA A 91 -8.72 23.92 -0.71
N LEU A 92 -8.31 24.52 -1.83
CA LEU A 92 -8.12 25.96 -1.96
C LEU A 92 -9.36 26.73 -2.44
N ASN A 93 -10.34 26.04 -3.06
CA ASN A 93 -11.51 26.71 -3.63
C ASN A 93 -12.83 26.10 -3.14
N PRO A 94 -13.63 26.85 -2.32
CA PRO A 94 -14.91 26.37 -1.81
C PRO A 94 -15.96 26.04 -2.90
N ARG A 95 -15.85 26.63 -4.08
CA ARG A 95 -16.78 26.30 -5.18
C ARG A 95 -16.45 24.94 -5.80
N THR A 96 -15.17 24.67 -6.00
CA THR A 96 -14.65 23.38 -6.49
C THR A 96 -14.99 22.27 -5.49
N GLU A 97 -14.84 22.55 -4.19
CA GLU A 97 -15.25 21.63 -3.14
C GLU A 97 -16.70 21.22 -3.25
N ARG A 98 -17.62 22.19 -3.24
CA ARG A 98 -19.07 21.92 -3.31
C ARG A 98 -19.47 21.12 -4.55
N LEU A 99 -18.72 21.26 -5.64
CA LEU A 99 -18.99 20.57 -6.89
C LEU A 99 -18.42 19.15 -6.92
N LEU A 100 -17.18 18.97 -6.48
CA LEU A 100 -16.44 17.70 -6.66
C LEU A 100 -16.47 16.78 -5.44
N ASP A 101 -16.47 17.35 -4.23
CA ASP A 101 -16.35 16.56 -3.00
C ASP A 101 -17.48 15.53 -2.82
N PRO A 102 -18.77 15.83 -3.09
CA PRO A 102 -19.83 14.84 -3.01
C PRO A 102 -19.62 13.65 -3.95
N SER A 103 -19.14 13.92 -5.17
CA SER A 103 -18.85 12.88 -6.17
C SER A 103 -17.68 12.02 -5.75
N PHE A 104 -16.60 12.62 -5.24
CA PHE A 104 -15.45 11.87 -4.73
C PHE A 104 -15.76 11.06 -3.48
N GLN A 105 -16.59 11.57 -2.58
CA GLN A 105 -17.07 10.83 -1.43
C GLN A 105 -17.88 9.59 -1.85
N ALA A 106 -18.75 9.72 -2.84
CA ALA A 106 -19.52 8.60 -3.39
C ALA A 106 -18.59 7.56 -4.08
N LEU A 107 -17.65 8.02 -4.92
CA LEU A 107 -16.71 7.13 -5.62
C LEU A 107 -15.80 6.38 -4.63
N ARG A 108 -15.34 7.04 -3.57
CA ARG A 108 -14.51 6.44 -2.53
C ARG A 108 -15.23 5.32 -1.76
N ALA A 109 -16.55 5.38 -1.66
CA ALA A 109 -17.33 4.34 -0.99
C ALA A 109 -17.30 3.02 -1.76
N ILE A 110 -16.95 3.04 -3.06
CA ILE A 110 -16.80 1.84 -3.90
C ILE A 110 -15.40 1.26 -3.66
N PRO A 111 -15.28 0.01 -3.17
CA PRO A 111 -13.97 -0.65 -3.06
C PRO A 111 -13.25 -0.68 -4.41
N SER A 112 -11.94 -0.37 -4.41
CA SER A 112 -11.15 -0.33 -5.66
C SER A 112 -11.23 -1.64 -6.46
N LEU A 113 -11.29 -2.78 -5.80
CA LEU A 113 -11.43 -4.10 -6.44
C LEU A 113 -12.79 -4.30 -7.15
N ALA A 114 -13.82 -3.56 -6.75
CA ALA A 114 -15.13 -3.65 -7.42
C ALA A 114 -15.09 -3.09 -8.85
N TRP A 115 -14.08 -2.28 -9.19
CA TRP A 115 -13.88 -1.78 -10.55
C TRP A 115 -13.31 -2.81 -11.52
N VAL A 116 -12.72 -3.91 -11.02
CA VAL A 116 -12.03 -4.92 -11.86
C VAL A 116 -12.92 -5.47 -12.97
N PRO A 117 -14.14 -5.98 -12.71
CA PRO A 117 -14.99 -6.52 -13.79
C PRO A 117 -15.32 -5.50 -14.86
N LEU A 118 -15.59 -4.24 -14.45
CA LEU A 118 -15.92 -3.15 -15.36
C LEU A 118 -14.73 -2.75 -16.22
N LEU A 119 -13.55 -2.66 -15.64
CA LEU A 119 -12.32 -2.34 -16.35
C LEU A 119 -11.95 -3.44 -17.35
N LEU A 120 -12.13 -4.71 -16.99
CA LEU A 120 -11.90 -5.84 -17.88
C LEU A 120 -12.91 -5.85 -19.05
N LEU A 121 -14.16 -5.46 -18.79
CA LEU A 121 -15.19 -5.36 -19.83
C LEU A 121 -14.87 -4.25 -20.84
N TRP A 122 -14.38 -3.10 -20.37
CA TRP A 122 -14.12 -1.94 -21.23
C TRP A 122 -12.77 -2.01 -21.96
N PHE A 123 -11.75 -2.51 -21.31
CA PHE A 123 -10.36 -2.46 -21.80
C PHE A 123 -9.77 -3.85 -22.10
N GLY A 124 -10.52 -4.94 -21.82
CA GLY A 124 -10.01 -6.29 -22.00
C GLY A 124 -8.98 -6.73 -20.97
N ILE A 125 -8.33 -7.87 -21.23
CA ILE A 125 -7.30 -8.45 -20.36
C ILE A 125 -5.93 -7.96 -20.86
N ASP A 126 -5.56 -6.72 -20.51
CA ASP A 126 -4.30 -6.10 -20.93
C ASP A 126 -3.66 -5.33 -19.76
N GLU A 127 -2.61 -4.56 -20.05
CA GLU A 127 -1.91 -3.72 -19.07
C GLU A 127 -2.75 -2.51 -18.61
N THR A 128 -3.62 -2.00 -19.48
CA THR A 128 -4.44 -0.80 -19.21
C THR A 128 -5.34 -0.92 -17.98
N PRO A 129 -6.14 -1.99 -17.79
CA PRO A 129 -6.94 -2.17 -16.57
C PRO A 129 -6.11 -2.18 -15.29
N LYS A 130 -4.92 -2.78 -15.35
CA LYS A 130 -4.00 -2.86 -14.21
C LYS A 130 -3.49 -1.47 -13.80
N LEU A 131 -3.08 -0.66 -14.78
CA LEU A 131 -2.64 0.72 -14.55
C LEU A 131 -3.76 1.59 -13.96
N ILE A 132 -4.98 1.51 -14.53
CA ILE A 132 -6.13 2.26 -14.04
C ILE A 132 -6.49 1.85 -12.61
N LEU A 133 -6.48 0.55 -12.32
CA LEU A 133 -6.78 0.06 -10.97
C LEU A 133 -5.78 0.56 -9.93
N ILE A 134 -4.49 0.55 -10.26
CA ILE A 134 -3.43 1.10 -9.41
C ILE A 134 -3.62 2.61 -9.23
N ALA A 135 -3.94 3.33 -10.31
CA ALA A 135 -4.19 4.77 -10.26
C ALA A 135 -5.39 5.12 -9.38
N ILE A 136 -6.50 4.39 -9.47
CA ILE A 136 -7.67 4.55 -8.59
C ILE A 136 -7.29 4.28 -7.13
N GLY A 137 -6.53 3.20 -6.87
CA GLY A 137 -6.07 2.84 -5.54
C GLY A 137 -5.15 3.89 -4.91
N ALA A 138 -4.30 4.55 -5.71
CA ALA A 138 -3.42 5.62 -5.27
C ALA A 138 -4.14 6.97 -5.13
N PHE A 139 -5.14 7.23 -5.98
CA PHE A 139 -5.82 8.53 -6.07
C PHE A 139 -6.47 8.93 -4.74
N PHE A 140 -7.33 8.09 -4.18
CA PHE A 140 -8.12 8.49 -3.00
C PHE A 140 -7.28 8.74 -1.75
N PRO A 141 -6.30 7.90 -1.36
CA PRO A 141 -5.45 8.18 -0.21
C PRO A 141 -4.64 9.47 -0.37
N VAL A 142 -4.08 9.71 -1.56
CA VAL A 142 -3.30 10.93 -1.84
C VAL A 142 -4.22 12.17 -1.84
N TYR A 143 -5.39 12.09 -2.48
CA TYR A 143 -6.39 13.17 -2.48
C TYR A 143 -6.77 13.57 -1.05
N MET A 144 -7.13 12.60 -0.21
CA MET A 144 -7.48 12.87 1.19
C MET A 144 -6.31 13.47 1.98
N GLY A 145 -5.09 12.97 1.73
CA GLY A 145 -3.87 13.50 2.33
C GLY A 145 -3.63 14.97 1.95
N VAL A 146 -3.80 15.30 0.68
CA VAL A 146 -3.64 16.69 0.18
C VAL A 146 -4.69 17.61 0.77
N VAL A 147 -5.97 17.22 0.70
CA VAL A 147 -7.07 18.04 1.22
C VAL A 147 -6.92 18.27 2.72
N SER A 148 -6.65 17.22 3.49
CA SER A 148 -6.45 17.34 4.94
C SER A 148 -5.17 18.11 5.30
N GLY A 149 -4.09 17.92 4.55
CA GLY A 149 -2.83 18.63 4.75
C GLY A 149 -2.98 20.13 4.54
N ILE A 150 -3.61 20.57 3.44
CA ILE A 150 -3.82 22.00 3.15
C ILE A 150 -4.77 22.63 4.17
N ARG A 151 -5.85 21.95 4.56
CA ARG A 151 -6.82 22.46 5.52
C ARG A 151 -6.36 22.41 6.97
N GLY A 152 -5.44 21.49 7.28
CA GLY A 152 -4.87 21.32 8.61
C GLY A 152 -3.82 22.35 8.98
N VAL A 153 -3.47 23.28 8.09
CA VAL A 153 -2.51 24.37 8.38
C VAL A 153 -3.10 25.29 9.45
N ASP A 154 -2.38 25.46 10.56
CA ASP A 154 -2.80 26.32 11.67
C ASP A 154 -2.93 27.77 11.19
N ARG A 155 -4.12 28.35 11.40
CA ARG A 155 -4.39 29.75 11.05
C ARG A 155 -3.43 30.72 11.70
N LYS A 156 -2.91 30.40 12.89
CA LYS A 156 -1.89 31.23 13.56
C LYS A 156 -0.62 31.34 12.75
N LEU A 157 -0.20 30.27 12.07
CA LEU A 157 0.97 30.31 11.19
C LEU A 157 0.73 31.22 9.98
N LEU A 158 -0.47 31.21 9.43
CA LEU A 158 -0.85 32.11 8.33
C LEU A 158 -0.87 33.58 8.77
N GLU A 159 -1.38 33.87 9.97
CA GLU A 159 -1.38 35.23 10.55
C GLU A 159 0.05 35.73 10.79
N VAL A 160 0.94 34.89 11.32
CA VAL A 160 2.36 35.22 11.49
C VAL A 160 3.01 35.50 10.14
N GLY A 161 2.77 34.67 9.13
CA GLY A 161 3.29 34.91 7.77
C GLY A 161 2.83 36.22 7.18
N GLN A 162 1.57 36.62 7.40
CA GLN A 162 1.06 37.94 6.96
C GLN A 162 1.69 39.12 7.74
N LEU A 163 1.91 38.94 9.05
CA LEU A 163 2.53 39.94 9.88
C LEU A 163 3.98 40.27 9.42
N TYR A 164 4.72 39.23 9.03
CA TYR A 164 6.08 39.35 8.49
C TYR A 164 6.10 39.67 6.99
N ARG A 165 4.96 39.91 6.35
CA ARG A 165 4.83 40.18 4.91
C ARG A 165 5.54 39.12 4.04
N LEU A 166 5.52 37.89 4.45
CA LEU A 166 6.10 36.80 3.65
C LEU A 166 5.36 36.68 2.32
N SER A 167 6.12 36.48 1.25
CA SER A 167 5.54 36.19 -0.06
C SER A 167 4.80 34.85 -0.03
N PRO A 168 3.70 34.65 -0.80
CA PRO A 168 3.00 33.38 -0.90
C PRO A 168 3.87 32.18 -1.37
N LEU A 169 5.10 32.46 -1.81
CA LEU A 169 6.08 31.49 -2.30
C LEU A 169 7.34 31.39 -1.42
N ALA A 170 7.33 32.00 -0.24
CA ALA A 170 8.48 32.00 0.69
C ALA A 170 8.39 30.87 1.72
#